data_79b8ad9680686244c290407e3dcb974c
#
_entry.id   79b8ad9680686244c290407e3dcb974c
#
_cell.length_a   1.000
_cell.length_b   1.000
_cell.length_c   1.000
_cell.angle_alpha   90.00
_cell.angle_beta   90.00
_cell.angle_gamma   90.00
#
_symmetry.space_group_name_H-M   'P 1'
#
loop_
_entity.id
_entity.type
_entity.pdbx_description
1 polymer ?
#
loop_
_entity_poly.entity_id
_entity_poly.type
_entity_poly.pdbx_seq_one_letter_code
_entity_poly.pdbx_strand_id
1 'polypeptide(L)'
;MGENSKNNMQRRDFIKNTLAFGASTLFMSSAFGRTLMNLEGDADLVVRNAKVTTINPKYPTAEAFAIKDGMFYRVGTNSAVSDLIGPNTKVIDAQKHRVIPGLNDSHTHGVREGLHYGLELRWDWVDSVEEALAMLAEEVKHTPKGQWIRVVGGFSWEQFREKRMPTLEEINKVAPDHPVYIFYLYAYGMLNKKAIEVLDYDNAPIDLYHKGRIEKDKHGRATGIITAAPSGLIMYKTLTKLPTKSRDQQVLGTRHFMNEMNVLGLTSISDAGGGGMQYPDAYDVIQDVHGKGLSTVRVGIHTFPQVGGREYDDYKRWIGMIKSGQGDDMYKFIGGGENIAWAAYDYEIFAQERPNLEKNVKEVATPIYKLLAENNWPWRQHITYNESAEILLDIYEEVAAGGGGKLPKGTFIDHGETFSERTLERIAKLEMGIAVQNRIAYQAEDFVERYGPAALAQTPPIKKMLKMGIPVGGGTDATRVSSYNPWYSIHWLATGQSRGGRQMYGDDNILTREEAIRLWTVGSSWFTGDMGRKGAIQEGQLADFTILNQDVMEVPDALIPRTHSKLTAVGGKIVHAYNEFQKFAPPALPDVAPDWSPLYRTGDFRKLYLG
;
A
#
# COMPACT_ATOMS: atom_id res chain seq x y z
N MET A 1 11.56 11.09 38.77
CA MET A 1 10.66 12.20 38.38
C MET A 1 11.31 13.24 37.46
N GLY A 2 12.46 12.93 36.82
CA GLY A 2 13.24 13.89 36.02
C GLY A 2 13.23 13.68 34.50
N GLU A 3 12.87 12.52 34.00
CA GLU A 3 12.96 12.20 32.56
C GLU A 3 11.70 12.56 31.74
N ASN A 4 10.54 12.59 32.37
CA ASN A 4 9.28 12.92 31.66
C ASN A 4 9.13 14.41 31.30
N SER A 5 9.92 15.31 31.88
CA SER A 5 9.80 16.76 31.59
C SER A 5 10.60 17.19 30.35
N LYS A 6 11.70 16.52 30.04
CA LYS A 6 12.51 16.83 28.84
C LYS A 6 11.85 16.38 27.54
N ASN A 7 11.17 15.23 27.54
CA ASN A 7 10.44 14.75 26.38
C ASN A 7 9.23 15.62 26.03
N ASN A 8 8.57 16.21 27.04
CA ASN A 8 7.45 17.12 26.81
C ASN A 8 7.87 18.49 26.23
N MET A 9 9.09 18.93 26.49
CA MET A 9 9.59 20.21 25.97
C MET A 9 10.00 20.08 24.50
N GLN A 10 10.64 18.98 24.10
CA GLN A 10 10.96 18.71 22.68
C GLN A 10 9.70 18.51 21.82
N ARG A 11 8.64 17.88 22.35
CA ARG A 11 7.34 17.74 21.66
C ARG A 11 6.64 19.08 21.45
N ARG A 12 6.70 19.99 22.40
CA ARG A 12 6.09 21.33 22.28
C ARG A 12 6.82 22.22 21.27
N ASP A 13 8.12 22.11 21.15
CA ASP A 13 8.91 22.91 20.21
C ASP A 13 8.78 22.38 18.77
N PHE A 14 8.60 21.07 18.59
CA PHE A 14 8.29 20.49 17.28
C PHE A 14 6.92 20.93 16.76
N ILE A 15 5.88 20.91 17.61
CA ILE A 15 4.53 21.41 17.25
C ILE A 15 4.57 22.91 16.91
N LYS A 16 5.38 23.71 17.60
CA LYS A 16 5.54 25.13 17.30
C LYS A 16 6.29 25.38 15.98
N ASN A 17 7.30 24.57 15.65
CA ASN A 17 8.03 24.69 14.39
C ASN A 17 7.18 24.24 13.20
N THR A 18 6.30 23.24 13.35
CA THR A 18 5.33 22.84 12.30
C THR A 18 4.28 23.94 12.08
N LEU A 19 3.90 24.69 13.12
CA LEU A 19 3.01 25.85 13.02
C LEU A 19 3.69 27.09 12.38
N ALA A 20 5.00 27.25 12.53
CA ALA A 20 5.75 28.37 11.93
C ALA A 20 5.97 28.20 10.42
N PHE A 21 6.05 26.97 9.90
CA PHE A 21 6.10 26.71 8.46
C PHE A 21 4.73 26.85 7.77
N GLY A 22 3.62 26.73 8.52
CA GLY A 22 2.26 26.87 7.99
C GLY A 22 1.81 28.30 7.67
N ALA A 23 2.55 29.31 8.09
CA ALA A 23 2.14 30.71 7.89
C ALA A 23 2.59 31.32 6.55
N SER A 24 3.50 30.68 5.81
CA SER A 24 4.00 31.20 4.53
C SER A 24 3.38 30.54 3.28
N THR A 25 2.51 29.53 3.42
CA THR A 25 1.90 28.81 2.28
C THR A 25 0.38 29.02 2.16
N LEU A 26 -0.22 29.91 2.92
CA LEU A 26 -1.68 30.13 2.95
C LEU A 26 -2.23 30.96 1.76
N PHE A 27 -1.45 31.25 0.72
CA PHE A 27 -1.90 32.05 -0.43
C PHE A 27 -1.77 31.37 -1.80
N MET A 28 -1.76 30.03 -1.91
CA MET A 28 -1.70 29.35 -3.22
C MET A 28 -2.81 28.33 -3.50
N SER A 29 -3.99 28.43 -2.91
CA SER A 29 -5.06 27.43 -3.14
C SER A 29 -6.16 27.82 -4.13
N SER A 30 -6.05 28.95 -4.87
CA SER A 30 -7.11 29.35 -5.80
C SER A 30 -6.68 29.96 -7.15
N ALA A 31 -5.40 29.87 -7.52
CA ALA A 31 -4.91 30.45 -8.78
C ALA A 31 -3.91 29.54 -9.52
N PHE A 32 -4.22 28.24 -9.69
CA PHE A 32 -3.53 27.43 -10.72
C PHE A 32 -4.24 27.57 -12.08
N GLY A 33 -4.51 28.81 -12.49
CA GLY A 33 -4.59 29.15 -13.88
C GLY A 33 -3.16 29.27 -14.40
N ARG A 34 -2.78 28.38 -15.34
CA ARG A 34 -1.65 28.46 -16.28
C ARG A 34 -0.72 29.67 -16.04
N THR A 35 0.12 29.63 -15.04
CA THR A 35 1.42 30.30 -15.16
C THR A 35 2.23 29.37 -16.04
N LEU A 36 2.35 29.69 -17.33
CA LEU A 36 3.43 29.21 -18.16
C LEU A 36 4.69 29.56 -17.37
N MET A 37 5.33 28.58 -16.74
CA MET A 37 6.65 28.75 -16.18
C MET A 37 7.54 29.13 -17.37
N ASN A 38 7.94 30.39 -17.45
CA ASN A 38 9.12 30.77 -18.24
C ASN A 38 10.34 30.17 -17.52
N LEU A 39 10.49 28.85 -17.62
CA LEU A 39 11.69 28.16 -17.21
C LEU A 39 12.71 28.41 -18.31
N GLU A 40 13.43 29.54 -18.24
CA GLU A 40 14.60 29.79 -19.09
C GLU A 40 15.81 29.07 -18.48
N GLY A 41 16.68 28.54 -19.35
CA GLY A 41 17.95 27.92 -18.99
C GLY A 41 17.97 26.39 -19.00
N ASP A 42 19.15 25.87 -18.68
CA ASP A 42 19.48 24.44 -18.76
C ASP A 42 18.64 23.56 -17.83
N ALA A 43 18.43 22.33 -18.24
CA ALA A 43 17.77 21.31 -17.41
C ALA A 43 18.72 20.80 -16.31
N ASP A 44 18.15 20.35 -15.18
CA ASP A 44 18.91 19.67 -14.12
C ASP A 44 19.26 18.23 -14.53
N LEU A 45 18.30 17.58 -15.23
CA LEU A 45 18.43 16.21 -15.69
C LEU A 45 17.78 16.04 -17.07
N VAL A 46 18.47 15.33 -17.97
CA VAL A 46 17.93 14.90 -19.26
C VAL A 46 18.02 13.38 -19.35
N VAL A 47 16.90 12.72 -19.67
CA VAL A 47 16.86 11.31 -20.07
C VAL A 47 16.61 11.23 -21.55
N ARG A 48 17.46 10.47 -22.27
CA ARG A 48 17.39 10.32 -23.73
C ARG A 48 17.53 8.86 -24.14
N ASN A 49 17.30 8.58 -25.43
CA ASN A 49 17.37 7.24 -26.01
C ASN A 49 16.48 6.23 -25.26
N ALA A 50 15.28 6.64 -24.86
CA ALA A 50 14.30 5.84 -24.13
C ALA A 50 13.16 5.34 -25.03
N LYS A 51 12.49 4.27 -24.62
CA LYS A 51 11.14 3.94 -25.07
C LYS A 51 10.17 4.46 -24.00
N VAL A 52 9.74 5.71 -24.09
CA VAL A 52 8.89 6.33 -23.07
C VAL A 52 7.43 6.03 -23.35
N THR A 53 6.71 5.42 -22.37
CA THR A 53 5.25 5.38 -22.30
C THR A 53 4.83 6.49 -21.33
N THR A 54 4.25 7.57 -21.85
CA THR A 54 4.01 8.78 -21.07
C THR A 54 2.78 8.73 -20.19
N ILE A 55 1.84 7.83 -20.51
CA ILE A 55 0.48 7.80 -19.95
C ILE A 55 -0.31 9.11 -20.21
N ASN A 56 0.18 9.95 -21.08
CA ASN A 56 -0.53 11.13 -21.56
C ASN A 56 -1.27 10.80 -22.86
N PRO A 57 -2.63 10.86 -22.93
CA PRO A 57 -3.38 10.46 -24.12
C PRO A 57 -3.12 11.33 -25.34
N LYS A 58 -2.61 12.55 -25.16
CA LYS A 58 -2.30 13.45 -26.29
C LYS A 58 -0.97 13.11 -26.95
N TYR A 59 -0.02 12.61 -26.18
CA TYR A 59 1.35 12.26 -26.62
C TYR A 59 1.76 10.97 -25.93
N PRO A 60 1.23 9.80 -26.33
CA PRO A 60 1.37 8.54 -25.57
C PRO A 60 2.79 8.00 -25.50
N THR A 61 3.65 8.44 -26.42
CA THR A 61 5.05 8.00 -26.50
C THR A 61 6.01 9.17 -26.65
N ALA A 62 7.25 8.99 -26.16
CA ALA A 62 8.37 9.91 -26.38
C ALA A 62 9.70 9.12 -26.43
N GLU A 63 10.80 9.81 -26.79
CA GLU A 63 12.16 9.24 -26.79
C GLU A 63 13.03 9.83 -25.70
N ALA A 64 12.64 11.01 -25.18
CA ALA A 64 13.43 11.78 -24.24
C ALA A 64 12.55 12.74 -23.43
N PHE A 65 13.08 13.18 -22.30
CA PHE A 65 12.53 14.30 -21.53
C PHE A 65 13.62 15.02 -20.75
N ALA A 66 13.36 16.29 -20.44
CA ALA A 66 14.17 17.15 -19.59
C ALA A 66 13.42 17.48 -18.31
N ILE A 67 14.14 17.58 -17.20
CA ILE A 67 13.62 17.89 -15.87
C ILE A 67 14.31 19.13 -15.35
N LYS A 68 13.53 20.05 -14.77
CA LYS A 68 14.01 21.23 -14.08
C LYS A 68 13.18 21.48 -12.82
N ASP A 69 13.83 21.81 -11.72
CA ASP A 69 13.17 22.08 -10.43
C ASP A 69 12.19 20.99 -9.99
N GLY A 70 12.55 19.71 -10.23
CA GLY A 70 11.73 18.55 -9.87
C GLY A 70 10.52 18.29 -10.75
N MET A 71 10.33 19.03 -11.85
CA MET A 71 9.20 18.93 -12.77
C MET A 71 9.66 18.51 -14.16
N PHE A 72 8.80 17.78 -14.90
CA PHE A 72 9.03 17.57 -16.34
C PHE A 72 8.96 18.92 -17.06
N TYR A 73 10.07 19.32 -17.63
CA TYR A 73 10.23 20.61 -18.32
C TYR A 73 9.93 20.51 -19.82
N ARG A 74 10.45 19.46 -20.47
CA ARG A 74 10.21 19.15 -21.87
C ARG A 74 10.06 17.64 -22.05
N VAL A 75 9.11 17.23 -22.88
CA VAL A 75 8.90 15.80 -23.24
C VAL A 75 8.80 15.70 -24.75
N GLY A 76 9.56 14.80 -25.40
CA GLY A 76 9.52 14.66 -26.84
C GLY A 76 10.59 13.75 -27.42
N THR A 77 11.16 14.17 -28.55
CA THR A 77 12.26 13.47 -29.22
C THR A 77 13.62 13.78 -28.58
N ASN A 78 14.65 13.01 -28.91
CA ASN A 78 16.04 13.31 -28.47
C ASN A 78 16.48 14.71 -28.89
N SER A 79 16.09 15.19 -30.06
CA SER A 79 16.42 16.54 -30.55
C SER A 79 15.68 17.63 -29.76
N ALA A 80 14.46 17.36 -29.28
CA ALA A 80 13.66 18.33 -28.52
C ALA A 80 14.25 18.72 -27.17
N VAL A 81 15.19 17.93 -26.63
CA VAL A 81 15.83 18.17 -25.33
C VAL A 81 17.31 18.52 -25.44
N SER A 82 17.88 18.47 -26.63
CA SER A 82 19.32 18.62 -26.83
C SER A 82 19.83 20.03 -26.49
N ASP A 83 19.06 21.06 -26.76
CA ASP A 83 19.34 22.46 -26.48
C ASP A 83 19.20 22.84 -24.99
N LEU A 84 18.63 21.92 -24.17
CA LEU A 84 18.48 22.08 -22.74
C LEU A 84 19.65 21.47 -21.93
N ILE A 85 20.62 20.87 -22.61
CA ILE A 85 21.81 20.27 -21.98
C ILE A 85 22.89 21.33 -21.81
N GLY A 86 23.05 21.82 -20.60
CA GLY A 86 24.14 22.75 -20.22
C GLY A 86 25.26 22.04 -19.45
N PRO A 87 26.27 22.83 -18.99
CA PRO A 87 27.45 22.28 -18.32
C PRO A 87 27.16 21.48 -17.04
N ASN A 88 26.08 21.79 -16.34
CA ASN A 88 25.70 21.14 -15.07
C ASN A 88 24.56 20.13 -15.23
N THR A 89 24.05 19.97 -16.45
CA THR A 89 22.95 19.04 -16.72
C THR A 89 23.42 17.60 -16.59
N LYS A 90 22.76 16.83 -15.71
CA LYS A 90 22.95 15.39 -15.64
C LYS A 90 22.29 14.73 -16.84
N VAL A 91 23.00 13.92 -17.60
CA VAL A 91 22.45 13.22 -18.77
C VAL A 91 22.46 11.71 -18.54
N ILE A 92 21.29 11.11 -18.70
CA ILE A 92 21.08 9.67 -18.64
C ILE A 92 20.72 9.16 -20.03
N ASP A 93 21.55 8.27 -20.56
CA ASP A 93 21.21 7.49 -21.74
C ASP A 93 20.43 6.25 -21.30
N ALA A 94 19.15 6.19 -21.60
CA ALA A 94 18.27 5.09 -21.21
C ALA A 94 18.48 3.81 -22.04
N GLN A 95 19.39 3.81 -23.04
CA GLN A 95 19.80 2.63 -23.81
C GLN A 95 18.61 1.83 -24.39
N LYS A 96 17.56 2.54 -24.83
CA LYS A 96 16.30 1.97 -25.35
C LYS A 96 15.48 1.17 -24.33
N HIS A 97 15.79 1.26 -23.04
CA HIS A 97 14.92 0.70 -22.01
C HIS A 97 13.54 1.38 -22.01
N ARG A 98 12.54 0.63 -21.56
CA ARG A 98 11.20 1.16 -21.30
C ARG A 98 11.25 2.11 -20.10
N VAL A 99 10.67 3.30 -20.28
CA VAL A 99 10.48 4.29 -19.21
C VAL A 99 9.00 4.58 -19.06
N ILE A 100 8.52 4.54 -17.83
CA ILE A 100 7.14 4.85 -17.45
C ILE A 100 7.13 5.89 -16.32
N PRO A 101 5.99 6.57 -16.06
CA PRO A 101 5.83 7.34 -14.84
C PRO A 101 6.07 6.46 -13.60
N GLY A 102 6.53 7.05 -12.52
CA GLY A 102 6.62 6.34 -11.25
C GLY A 102 5.27 5.77 -10.82
N LEU A 103 5.28 4.54 -10.32
CA LEU A 103 4.06 3.87 -9.86
C LEU A 103 3.57 4.49 -8.54
N ASN A 104 2.26 4.58 -8.41
CA ASN A 104 1.55 5.09 -7.24
C ASN A 104 0.64 3.98 -6.70
N ASP A 105 0.82 3.58 -5.45
CA ASP A 105 -0.08 2.65 -4.77
C ASP A 105 -1.25 3.42 -4.13
N SER A 106 -2.48 3.19 -4.59
CA SER A 106 -3.68 3.89 -4.08
C SER A 106 -4.12 3.39 -2.71
N HIS A 107 -3.63 2.22 -2.28
CA HIS A 107 -3.97 1.63 -0.99
C HIS A 107 -2.87 0.66 -0.52
N THR A 108 -2.16 1.06 0.51
CA THR A 108 -1.19 0.18 1.20
C THR A 108 -1.10 0.56 2.68
N HIS A 109 -0.54 -0.32 3.50
CA HIS A 109 -0.19 -0.06 4.90
C HIS A 109 1.32 0.14 5.05
N GLY A 110 1.89 0.94 4.16
CA GLY A 110 3.34 1.09 4.01
C GLY A 110 4.04 1.71 5.22
N VAL A 111 3.39 2.63 5.93
CA VAL A 111 3.94 3.21 7.16
C VAL A 111 4.08 2.14 8.24
N ARG A 112 3.03 1.33 8.46
CA ARG A 112 3.07 0.21 9.40
C ARG A 112 4.13 -0.82 9.04
N GLU A 113 4.23 -1.16 7.74
CA GLU A 113 5.22 -2.12 7.28
C GLU A 113 6.65 -1.66 7.53
N GLY A 114 6.97 -0.41 7.27
CA GLY A 114 8.29 0.16 7.55
C GLY A 114 8.75 -0.06 9.00
N LEU A 115 7.83 -0.02 9.96
CA LEU A 115 8.13 -0.26 11.38
C LEU A 115 8.56 -1.71 11.66
N HIS A 116 8.12 -2.67 10.85
CA HIS A 116 8.32 -4.11 11.08
C HIS A 116 9.19 -4.79 10.02
N TYR A 117 9.45 -4.14 8.90
CA TYR A 117 10.05 -4.67 7.67
C TYR A 117 11.29 -5.55 7.90
N GLY A 118 12.20 -5.17 8.74
CA GLY A 118 13.42 -5.97 9.01
C GLY A 118 13.22 -7.18 9.93
N LEU A 119 11.99 -7.54 10.33
CA LEU A 119 11.71 -8.72 11.18
C LEU A 119 10.85 -9.77 10.47
N GLU A 120 10.41 -9.51 9.23
CA GLU A 120 9.47 -10.37 8.54
C GLU A 120 10.17 -11.18 7.45
N LEU A 121 10.05 -12.51 7.52
CA LEU A 121 10.37 -13.41 6.43
C LEU A 121 9.23 -13.36 5.40
N ARG A 122 9.57 -13.17 4.11
CA ARG A 122 8.59 -12.94 3.05
C ARG A 122 8.51 -14.15 2.11
N TRP A 123 7.27 -14.61 1.85
CA TRP A 123 6.97 -15.68 0.89
C TRP A 123 6.26 -15.21 -0.37
N ASP A 124 6.32 -13.93 -0.66
CA ASP A 124 5.61 -13.29 -1.78
C ASP A 124 5.90 -13.92 -3.15
N TRP A 125 7.12 -14.38 -3.37
CA TRP A 125 7.57 -14.97 -4.65
C TRP A 125 7.77 -16.49 -4.59
N VAL A 126 7.59 -17.10 -3.44
CA VAL A 126 7.82 -18.53 -3.22
C VAL A 126 6.72 -19.34 -3.90
N ASP A 127 7.09 -20.36 -4.66
CA ASP A 127 6.15 -21.13 -5.48
C ASP A 127 5.96 -22.60 -5.02
N SER A 128 6.55 -22.97 -3.87
CA SER A 128 6.38 -24.31 -3.30
C SER A 128 6.50 -24.32 -1.77
N VAL A 129 5.85 -25.30 -1.15
CA VAL A 129 5.99 -25.57 0.29
C VAL A 129 7.43 -25.97 0.62
N GLU A 130 8.11 -26.71 -0.26
CA GLU A 130 9.51 -27.10 -0.08
C GLU A 130 10.40 -25.86 0.04
N GLU A 131 10.28 -24.90 -0.86
CA GLU A 131 11.04 -23.65 -0.84
C GLU A 131 10.70 -22.81 0.41
N ALA A 132 9.42 -22.69 0.76
CA ALA A 132 8.97 -21.96 1.94
C ALA A 132 9.62 -22.54 3.22
N LEU A 133 9.65 -23.86 3.38
CA LEU A 133 10.29 -24.54 4.50
C LEU A 133 11.81 -24.42 4.45
N ALA A 134 12.43 -24.43 3.26
CA ALA A 134 13.87 -24.21 3.12
C ALA A 134 14.27 -22.78 3.55
N MET A 135 13.48 -21.75 3.17
CA MET A 135 13.70 -20.38 3.63
C MET A 135 13.54 -20.26 5.14
N LEU A 136 12.52 -20.92 5.73
CA LEU A 136 12.35 -20.97 7.17
C LEU A 136 13.55 -21.66 7.87
N ALA A 137 14.05 -22.77 7.30
CA ALA A 137 15.21 -23.49 7.82
C ALA A 137 16.50 -22.64 7.77
N GLU A 138 16.65 -21.83 6.72
CA GLU A 138 17.78 -20.92 6.61
C GLU A 138 17.68 -19.81 7.68
N GLU A 139 16.50 -19.25 7.89
CA GLU A 139 16.28 -18.22 8.90
C GLU A 139 16.53 -18.74 10.33
N VAL A 140 16.13 -19.98 10.62
CA VAL A 140 16.40 -20.66 11.91
C VAL A 140 17.91 -20.71 12.25
N LYS A 141 18.78 -20.88 11.25
CA LYS A 141 20.25 -20.95 11.49
C LYS A 141 20.84 -19.63 11.96
N HIS A 142 20.20 -18.51 11.61
CA HIS A 142 20.74 -17.18 11.83
C HIS A 142 20.00 -16.40 12.94
N THR A 143 18.74 -16.73 13.17
CA THR A 143 17.94 -16.12 14.25
C THR A 143 18.43 -16.63 15.61
N PRO A 144 18.71 -15.77 16.59
CA PRO A 144 19.09 -16.22 17.92
C PRO A 144 18.02 -17.11 18.54
N LYS A 145 18.44 -18.19 19.20
CA LYS A 145 17.54 -19.17 19.80
C LYS A 145 16.52 -18.50 20.72
N GLY A 146 15.25 -18.86 20.57
CA GLY A 146 14.12 -18.28 21.32
C GLY A 146 13.59 -16.98 20.76
N GLN A 147 14.24 -16.37 19.77
CA GLN A 147 13.66 -15.25 19.02
C GLN A 147 12.58 -15.72 18.04
N TRP A 148 11.62 -14.85 17.80
CA TRP A 148 10.51 -15.11 16.91
C TRP A 148 10.92 -15.05 15.44
N ILE A 149 10.45 -16.04 14.66
CA ILE A 149 10.41 -15.98 13.20
C ILE A 149 8.98 -15.77 12.78
N ARG A 150 8.74 -14.74 11.95
CA ARG A 150 7.40 -14.38 11.51
C ARG A 150 7.31 -14.27 10.01
N VAL A 151 6.29 -14.92 9.42
CA VAL A 151 5.88 -14.77 8.04
C VAL A 151 4.52 -14.07 8.05
N VAL A 152 4.43 -12.87 7.49
CA VAL A 152 3.26 -12.02 7.75
C VAL A 152 2.59 -11.58 6.44
N GLY A 153 1.81 -12.49 5.85
CA GLY A 153 1.02 -12.23 4.66
C GLY A 153 1.84 -12.09 3.37
N GLY A 154 1.22 -11.50 2.35
CA GLY A 154 1.83 -11.25 1.05
C GLY A 154 1.89 -12.47 0.12
N PHE A 155 1.37 -13.63 0.54
CA PHE A 155 1.37 -14.88 -0.21
C PHE A 155 0.05 -15.62 -0.08
N SER A 156 -0.16 -16.62 -0.95
CA SER A 156 -1.32 -17.52 -0.90
C SER A 156 -0.87 -18.97 -1.10
N TRP A 157 -1.56 -19.91 -0.44
CA TRP A 157 -1.35 -21.34 -0.70
C TRP A 157 -1.65 -21.70 -2.18
N GLU A 158 -2.47 -20.90 -2.83
CA GLU A 158 -2.81 -21.06 -4.24
C GLU A 158 -1.59 -20.92 -5.17
N GLN A 159 -0.57 -20.15 -4.76
CA GLN A 159 0.67 -19.99 -5.56
C GLN A 159 1.62 -21.19 -5.44
N PHE A 160 1.51 -21.99 -4.38
CA PHE A 160 2.36 -23.16 -4.19
C PHE A 160 1.99 -24.30 -5.14
N ARG A 161 3.00 -24.98 -5.66
CA ARG A 161 2.80 -26.15 -6.53
C ARG A 161 1.97 -27.25 -5.87
N GLU A 162 2.14 -27.45 -4.56
CA GLU A 162 1.44 -28.44 -3.76
C GLU A 162 -0.01 -28.03 -3.44
N LYS A 163 -0.41 -26.80 -3.75
CA LYS A 163 -1.75 -26.24 -3.47
C LYS A 163 -2.20 -26.46 -2.03
N ARG A 164 -1.29 -26.27 -1.10
CA ARG A 164 -1.55 -26.36 0.34
C ARG A 164 -0.60 -25.47 1.13
N MET A 165 -0.95 -25.18 2.37
CA MET A 165 -0.01 -24.63 3.35
C MET A 165 0.96 -25.68 3.87
N PRO A 166 2.15 -25.29 4.40
CA PRO A 166 2.94 -26.17 5.26
C PRO A 166 2.10 -26.70 6.43
N THR A 167 2.35 -27.95 6.83
CA THR A 167 1.70 -28.48 8.05
C THR A 167 2.44 -27.99 9.31
N LEU A 168 1.75 -27.97 10.44
CA LEU A 168 2.38 -27.64 11.72
C LEU A 168 3.48 -28.63 12.10
N GLU A 169 3.39 -29.90 11.66
CA GLU A 169 4.43 -30.90 11.85
C GLU A 169 5.70 -30.53 11.07
N GLU A 170 5.57 -30.15 9.80
CA GLU A 170 6.67 -29.66 8.97
C GLU A 170 7.34 -28.43 9.58
N ILE A 171 6.56 -27.45 10.06
CA ILE A 171 7.08 -26.24 10.71
C ILE A 171 7.79 -26.60 12.03
N ASN A 172 7.21 -27.47 12.87
CA ASN A 172 7.82 -27.90 14.13
C ASN A 172 9.14 -28.64 13.91
N LYS A 173 9.24 -29.42 12.83
CA LYS A 173 10.47 -30.14 12.47
C LYS A 173 11.60 -29.17 12.07
N VAL A 174 11.24 -28.11 11.33
CA VAL A 174 12.21 -27.10 10.85
C VAL A 174 12.63 -26.15 11.97
N ALA A 175 11.72 -25.72 12.82
CA ALA A 175 11.94 -24.70 13.85
C ALA A 175 11.53 -25.18 15.25
N PRO A 176 12.19 -26.21 15.82
CA PRO A 176 11.78 -26.78 17.12
C PRO A 176 12.05 -25.84 18.31
N ASP A 177 13.06 -24.99 18.22
CA ASP A 177 13.54 -24.11 19.29
C ASP A 177 13.15 -22.64 19.15
N HIS A 178 12.54 -22.25 18.02
CA HIS A 178 12.12 -20.89 17.71
C HIS A 178 10.58 -20.82 17.69
N PRO A 179 9.98 -19.82 18.35
CA PRO A 179 8.56 -19.57 18.15
C PRO A 179 8.34 -19.03 16.72
N VAL A 180 7.45 -19.69 15.97
CA VAL A 180 7.11 -19.35 14.58
C VAL A 180 5.66 -18.90 14.51
N TYR A 181 5.41 -17.78 13.86
CA TYR A 181 4.10 -17.29 13.53
C TYR A 181 3.98 -17.05 12.03
N ILE A 182 3.07 -17.77 11.38
CA ILE A 182 2.71 -17.59 9.97
C ILE A 182 1.30 -17.00 9.92
N PHE A 183 1.19 -15.79 9.39
CA PHE A 183 -0.07 -15.07 9.26
C PHE A 183 -0.58 -15.21 7.82
N TYR A 184 -1.80 -15.72 7.66
CA TYR A 184 -2.39 -15.98 6.35
C TYR A 184 -3.66 -15.15 6.12
N LEU A 185 -3.54 -14.10 5.29
CA LEU A 185 -4.62 -13.32 4.67
C LEU A 185 -5.79 -12.94 5.60
N TYR A 186 -5.54 -12.68 6.87
CA TYR A 186 -6.56 -12.49 7.91
C TYR A 186 -7.51 -13.69 8.15
N ALA A 187 -7.40 -14.76 7.37
CA ALA A 187 -8.24 -15.94 7.52
C ALA A 187 -7.83 -16.75 8.74
N TYR A 188 -6.55 -17.04 8.87
CA TYR A 188 -6.00 -17.75 10.02
C TYR A 188 -4.51 -17.46 10.25
N GLY A 189 -4.02 -17.83 11.42
CA GLY A 189 -2.60 -17.84 11.76
C GLY A 189 -2.15 -19.23 12.19
N MET A 190 -0.90 -19.58 11.88
CA MET A 190 -0.28 -20.82 12.29
C MET A 190 0.81 -20.55 13.31
N LEU A 191 0.76 -21.24 14.42
CA LEU A 191 1.69 -21.14 15.54
C LEU A 191 2.31 -22.52 15.77
N ASN A 192 3.63 -22.63 15.71
CA ASN A 192 4.28 -23.89 16.05
C ASN A 192 4.22 -24.16 17.58
N LYS A 193 4.63 -25.33 18.03
CA LYS A 193 4.58 -25.72 19.45
C LYS A 193 5.28 -24.71 20.36
N LYS A 194 6.43 -24.18 19.92
CA LYS A 194 7.18 -23.18 20.70
C LYS A 194 6.45 -21.85 20.82
N ALA A 195 5.74 -21.44 19.77
CA ALA A 195 4.91 -20.25 19.80
C ALA A 195 3.69 -20.39 20.72
N ILE A 196 3.02 -21.57 20.71
CA ILE A 196 1.90 -21.88 21.62
C ILE A 196 2.36 -21.77 23.08
N GLU A 197 3.52 -22.36 23.41
CA GLU A 197 4.15 -22.32 24.74
C GLU A 197 4.43 -20.86 25.18
N VAL A 198 5.09 -20.06 24.33
CA VAL A 198 5.43 -18.66 24.65
C VAL A 198 4.22 -17.78 24.84
N LEU A 199 3.14 -18.03 24.08
CA LEU A 199 1.89 -17.25 24.15
C LEU A 199 0.94 -17.75 25.23
N ASP A 200 1.21 -18.92 25.82
CA ASP A 200 0.35 -19.62 26.77
C ASP A 200 -1.07 -19.89 26.23
N TYR A 201 -1.16 -20.24 24.93
CA TYR A 201 -2.45 -20.44 24.27
C TYR A 201 -3.14 -21.76 24.63
N ASP A 202 -2.43 -22.71 25.24
CA ASP A 202 -3.06 -23.89 25.84
C ASP A 202 -4.03 -23.51 26.97
N ASN A 203 -3.68 -22.50 27.77
CA ASN A 203 -4.48 -22.03 28.90
C ASN A 203 -5.46 -20.89 28.51
N ALA A 204 -5.34 -20.32 27.31
CA ALA A 204 -6.22 -19.26 26.86
C ALA A 204 -7.63 -19.79 26.53
N PRO A 205 -8.70 -18.96 26.66
CA PRO A 205 -10.05 -19.34 26.24
C PRO A 205 -10.10 -19.60 24.73
N ILE A 206 -11.08 -20.42 24.28
CA ILE A 206 -11.27 -20.72 22.86
C ILE A 206 -11.56 -19.44 22.10
N ASP A 207 -12.55 -18.66 22.55
CA ASP A 207 -12.91 -17.39 21.95
C ASP A 207 -12.08 -16.27 22.56
N LEU A 208 -11.33 -15.59 21.72
CA LEU A 208 -10.36 -14.57 22.13
C LEU A 208 -10.44 -13.36 21.18
N TYR A 209 -10.23 -12.15 21.72
CA TYR A 209 -10.13 -10.92 20.95
C TYR A 209 -11.32 -10.66 20.01
N HIS A 210 -12.52 -10.59 20.56
CA HIS A 210 -13.72 -10.15 19.85
C HIS A 210 -13.98 -10.95 18.57
N LYS A 211 -14.49 -12.17 18.72
CA LYS A 211 -14.79 -13.10 17.61
C LYS A 211 -13.55 -13.63 16.85
N GLY A 212 -12.42 -13.80 17.52
CA GLY A 212 -11.33 -14.65 17.06
C GLY A 212 -11.32 -15.95 17.84
N ARG A 213 -10.79 -17.03 17.27
CA ARG A 213 -10.79 -18.36 17.89
C ARG A 213 -9.40 -18.98 17.92
N ILE A 214 -9.05 -19.61 19.05
CA ILE A 214 -7.94 -20.56 19.16
C ILE A 214 -8.52 -21.96 18.96
N GLU A 215 -8.10 -22.64 17.88
CA GLU A 215 -8.51 -24.01 17.63
C GLU A 215 -7.89 -24.95 18.68
N LYS A 216 -8.75 -25.77 19.32
CA LYS A 216 -8.32 -26.72 20.35
C LYS A 216 -8.62 -28.16 19.95
N ASP A 217 -7.73 -29.08 20.35
CA ASP A 217 -7.91 -30.51 20.16
C ASP A 217 -8.95 -31.08 21.16
N LYS A 218 -9.26 -32.38 21.03
CA LYS A 218 -10.20 -33.09 21.94
C LYS A 218 -9.78 -33.11 23.41
N HIS A 219 -8.55 -32.75 23.72
CA HIS A 219 -8.00 -32.67 25.08
C HIS A 219 -7.93 -31.23 25.60
N GLY A 220 -8.46 -30.25 24.84
CA GLY A 220 -8.47 -28.84 25.19
C GLY A 220 -7.15 -28.10 24.95
N ARG A 221 -6.15 -28.72 24.28
CA ARG A 221 -4.88 -28.11 23.96
C ARG A 221 -4.96 -27.37 22.64
N ALA A 222 -4.27 -26.23 22.53
CA ALA A 222 -4.19 -25.47 21.29
C ALA A 222 -3.57 -26.32 20.16
N THR A 223 -4.22 -26.35 19.00
CA THR A 223 -3.70 -27.07 17.83
C THR A 223 -2.55 -26.32 17.14
N GLY A 224 -2.44 -25.02 17.38
CA GLY A 224 -1.54 -24.12 16.68
C GLY A 224 -2.23 -23.28 15.61
N ILE A 225 -3.51 -23.48 15.40
CA ILE A 225 -4.29 -22.67 14.47
C ILE A 225 -5.10 -21.65 15.27
N ILE A 226 -5.05 -20.39 14.83
CA ILE A 226 -5.93 -19.31 15.26
C ILE A 226 -6.72 -18.82 14.06
N THR A 227 -8.04 -18.63 14.20
CA THR A 227 -8.93 -18.29 13.09
C THR A 227 -9.72 -17.02 13.35
N ALA A 228 -10.02 -16.28 12.28
CA ALA A 228 -11.06 -15.25 12.30
C ALA A 228 -12.43 -15.91 12.40
N ALA A 229 -13.33 -15.32 13.24
CA ALA A 229 -14.67 -15.89 13.42
C ALA A 229 -15.75 -14.80 13.69
N PRO A 230 -16.00 -13.83 12.81
CA PRO A 230 -15.35 -13.50 11.53
C PRO A 230 -14.16 -12.53 11.65
N SER A 231 -13.87 -11.97 12.81
CA SER A 231 -12.88 -10.91 12.97
C SER A 231 -11.43 -11.40 12.91
N GLY A 232 -10.63 -10.84 12.00
CA GLY A 232 -9.18 -11.04 11.93
C GLY A 232 -8.39 -10.39 13.07
N LEU A 233 -9.05 -9.76 14.05
CA LEU A 233 -8.40 -9.05 15.15
C LEU A 233 -7.47 -9.95 16.00
N ILE A 234 -7.78 -11.24 16.11
CA ILE A 234 -6.94 -12.22 16.82
C ILE A 234 -5.52 -12.29 16.22
N MET A 235 -5.40 -12.18 14.89
CA MET A 235 -4.10 -12.20 14.21
C MET A 235 -3.25 -10.98 14.60
N TYR A 236 -3.85 -9.80 14.62
CA TYR A 236 -3.19 -8.57 15.06
C TYR A 236 -2.79 -8.62 16.53
N LYS A 237 -3.73 -9.03 17.39
CA LYS A 237 -3.46 -9.12 18.83
C LYS A 237 -2.38 -10.15 19.15
N THR A 238 -2.26 -11.20 18.35
CA THR A 238 -1.13 -12.13 18.44
C THR A 238 0.16 -11.44 18.00
N LEU A 239 0.18 -10.73 16.88
CA LEU A 239 1.37 -9.96 16.44
C LEU A 239 1.83 -8.94 17.48
N THR A 240 0.93 -8.25 18.16
CA THR A 240 1.31 -7.24 19.18
C THR A 240 1.98 -7.84 20.42
N LYS A 241 1.91 -9.16 20.62
CA LYS A 241 2.64 -9.87 21.69
C LYS A 241 4.07 -10.23 21.30
N LEU A 242 4.42 -10.12 20.02
CA LEU A 242 5.76 -10.40 19.53
C LEU A 242 6.69 -9.20 19.79
N PRO A 243 8.01 -9.43 19.96
CA PRO A 243 8.97 -8.35 20.16
C PRO A 243 8.90 -7.29 19.05
N THR A 244 9.01 -6.04 19.46
CA THR A 244 9.08 -4.89 18.57
C THR A 244 10.51 -4.38 18.43
N LYS A 245 10.80 -3.62 17.40
CA LYS A 245 12.09 -2.95 17.18
C LYS A 245 12.25 -1.70 18.05
N SER A 246 13.50 -1.33 18.34
CA SER A 246 13.81 0.01 18.83
C SER A 246 13.43 1.07 17.79
N ARG A 247 13.29 2.32 18.23
CA ARG A 247 12.95 3.43 17.33
C ARG A 247 13.96 3.59 16.18
N ASP A 248 15.27 3.48 16.47
CA ASP A 248 16.31 3.60 15.44
C ASP A 248 16.22 2.46 14.40
N GLN A 249 15.93 1.24 14.86
CA GLN A 249 15.68 0.11 13.98
C GLN A 249 14.41 0.29 13.14
N GLN A 250 13.38 0.94 13.66
CA GLN A 250 12.15 1.26 12.92
C GLN A 250 12.42 2.34 11.85
N VAL A 251 13.20 3.38 12.16
CA VAL A 251 13.64 4.39 11.18
C VAL A 251 14.43 3.73 10.05
N LEU A 252 15.38 2.85 10.39
CA LEU A 252 16.16 2.14 9.40
C LEU A 252 15.31 1.19 8.56
N GLY A 253 14.41 0.43 9.18
CA GLY A 253 13.46 -0.45 8.51
C GLY A 253 12.56 0.30 7.53
N THR A 254 12.05 1.47 7.92
CA THR A 254 11.25 2.34 7.06
C THR A 254 12.03 2.79 5.82
N ARG A 255 13.30 3.18 5.98
CA ARG A 255 14.16 3.57 4.85
C ARG A 255 14.47 2.40 3.92
N HIS A 256 14.72 1.21 4.46
CA HIS A 256 14.91 -0.01 3.67
C HIS A 256 13.65 -0.37 2.89
N PHE A 257 12.48 -0.27 3.51
CA PHE A 257 11.21 -0.53 2.83
C PHE A 257 10.91 0.49 1.72
N MET A 258 11.20 1.79 1.94
CA MET A 258 11.10 2.79 0.88
C MET A 258 12.05 2.49 -0.29
N ASN A 259 13.29 2.06 0.00
CA ASN A 259 14.22 1.66 -1.05
C ASN A 259 13.73 0.43 -1.82
N GLU A 260 13.13 -0.54 -1.14
CA GLU A 260 12.50 -1.71 -1.76
C GLU A 260 11.35 -1.30 -2.70
N MET A 261 10.49 -0.37 -2.27
CA MET A 261 9.46 0.20 -3.14
C MET A 261 10.06 0.85 -4.39
N ASN A 262 11.18 1.58 -4.25
CA ASN A 262 11.87 2.21 -5.39
C ASN A 262 12.46 1.16 -6.35
N VAL A 263 12.96 0.02 -5.86
CA VAL A 263 13.39 -1.13 -6.70
C VAL A 263 12.22 -1.65 -7.54
N LEU A 264 11.02 -1.63 -6.99
CA LEU A 264 9.80 -2.05 -7.70
C LEU A 264 9.20 -0.95 -8.60
N GLY A 265 9.79 0.26 -8.62
CA GLY A 265 9.33 1.40 -9.42
C GLY A 265 8.25 2.25 -8.75
N LEU A 266 7.93 2.00 -7.48
CA LEU A 266 7.01 2.83 -6.71
C LEU A 266 7.67 4.15 -6.30
N THR A 267 6.94 5.25 -6.50
CA THR A 267 7.37 6.62 -6.13
C THR A 267 6.40 7.29 -5.18
N SER A 268 5.20 6.73 -5.02
CA SER A 268 4.15 7.30 -4.16
C SER A 268 3.24 6.22 -3.61
N ILE A 269 2.77 6.43 -2.38
CA ILE A 269 1.76 5.59 -1.72
C ILE A 269 0.66 6.43 -1.07
N SER A 270 -0.56 5.89 -1.06
CA SER A 270 -1.65 6.33 -0.20
C SER A 270 -1.76 5.34 0.96
N ASP A 271 -1.21 5.72 2.11
CA ASP A 271 -1.23 4.88 3.31
C ASP A 271 -2.62 4.88 3.94
N ALA A 272 -3.17 3.68 4.14
CA ALA A 272 -4.53 3.49 4.64
C ALA A 272 -4.62 3.51 6.18
N GLY A 273 -3.51 3.73 6.87
CA GLY A 273 -3.45 3.61 8.32
C GLY A 273 -3.50 2.16 8.78
N GLY A 274 -4.52 1.79 9.51
CA GLY A 274 -4.77 0.41 9.93
C GLY A 274 -4.56 0.12 11.40
N GLY A 275 -4.77 -1.14 11.78
CA GLY A 275 -4.64 -1.58 13.17
C GLY A 275 -3.23 -1.39 13.72
N GLY A 276 -3.16 -0.85 14.94
CA GLY A 276 -1.91 -0.50 15.62
C GLY A 276 -1.35 0.88 15.28
N MET A 277 -1.97 1.63 14.35
CA MET A 277 -1.49 2.91 13.86
C MET A 277 -2.23 4.09 14.52
N GLN A 278 -2.07 4.27 15.84
CA GLN A 278 -2.67 5.40 16.56
C GLN A 278 -2.01 6.72 16.16
N TYR A 279 -2.78 7.62 15.57
CA TYR A 279 -2.31 8.98 15.25
C TYR A 279 -2.31 9.90 16.50
N PRO A 280 -1.28 10.75 16.72
CA PRO A 280 -0.07 10.91 15.89
C PRO A 280 1.08 9.96 16.21
N ASP A 281 1.04 9.24 17.33
CA ASP A 281 2.20 8.59 17.95
C ASP A 281 2.84 7.49 17.07
N ALA A 282 2.03 6.71 16.35
CA ALA A 282 2.55 5.66 15.46
C ALA A 282 3.16 6.19 14.15
N TYR A 283 3.00 7.49 13.87
CA TYR A 283 3.53 8.14 12.68
C TYR A 283 4.82 8.94 12.93
N ASP A 284 5.35 8.93 14.14
CA ASP A 284 6.55 9.70 14.53
C ASP A 284 7.79 9.27 13.74
N VAL A 285 7.91 7.98 13.40
CA VAL A 285 9.01 7.42 12.62
C VAL A 285 9.01 7.95 11.19
N ILE A 286 7.86 7.89 10.51
CA ILE A 286 7.77 8.39 9.12
C ILE A 286 7.93 9.91 9.07
N GLN A 287 7.43 10.63 10.07
CA GLN A 287 7.63 12.08 10.20
C GLN A 287 9.10 12.44 10.43
N ASP A 288 9.83 11.66 11.22
CA ASP A 288 11.27 11.84 11.43
C ASP A 288 12.09 11.58 10.14
N VAL A 289 11.77 10.48 9.41
CA VAL A 289 12.37 10.18 8.11
C VAL A 289 12.13 11.32 7.11
N HIS A 290 10.90 11.83 7.04
CA HIS A 290 10.55 12.95 6.20
C HIS A 290 11.26 14.24 6.62
N GLY A 291 11.17 14.63 7.90
CA GLY A 291 11.76 15.86 8.44
C GLY A 291 13.28 15.94 8.28
N LYS A 292 13.96 14.80 8.17
CA LYS A 292 15.39 14.69 7.85
C LYS A 292 15.70 14.68 6.35
N GLY A 293 14.69 14.80 5.47
CA GLY A 293 14.87 14.74 4.02
C GLY A 293 15.29 13.35 3.48
N LEU A 294 14.98 12.28 4.23
CA LEU A 294 15.39 10.91 3.92
C LEU A 294 14.30 10.10 3.19
N SER A 295 13.12 10.68 3.00
CA SER A 295 12.03 10.03 2.25
C SER A 295 12.40 9.87 0.77
N THR A 296 12.21 8.68 0.24
CA THR A 296 12.41 8.35 -1.17
C THR A 296 11.10 7.94 -1.88
N VAL A 297 10.00 7.96 -1.14
CA VAL A 297 8.63 7.70 -1.62
C VAL A 297 7.73 8.79 -1.07
N ARG A 298 6.81 9.30 -1.89
CA ARG A 298 5.79 10.26 -1.45
C ARG A 298 4.72 9.51 -0.66
N VAL A 299 4.32 10.05 0.49
CA VAL A 299 3.37 9.40 1.39
C VAL A 299 2.19 10.31 1.68
N GLY A 300 1.00 9.90 1.24
CA GLY A 300 -0.27 10.49 1.68
C GLY A 300 -0.87 9.63 2.78
N ILE A 301 -1.11 10.19 3.98
CA ILE A 301 -1.60 9.42 5.13
C ILE A 301 -3.07 9.67 5.42
N HIS A 302 -3.72 8.63 5.96
CA HIS A 302 -5.07 8.67 6.50
C HIS A 302 -5.04 8.22 7.97
N THR A 303 -5.95 8.75 8.77
CA THR A 303 -6.05 8.38 10.20
C THR A 303 -7.07 7.28 10.42
N PHE A 304 -6.73 6.34 11.29
CA PHE A 304 -7.54 5.16 11.59
C PHE A 304 -7.80 5.08 13.11
N PRO A 305 -9.08 5.19 13.57
CA PRO A 305 -9.42 5.05 14.98
C PRO A 305 -9.12 3.64 15.50
N GLN A 306 -8.47 3.56 16.65
CA GLN A 306 -8.00 2.29 17.20
C GLN A 306 -8.97 1.63 18.18
N VAL A 307 -9.95 2.39 18.69
CA VAL A 307 -10.85 1.94 19.76
C VAL A 307 -12.30 2.20 19.37
N GLY A 308 -13.09 1.14 19.29
CA GLY A 308 -14.53 1.25 19.04
C GLY A 308 -15.25 2.07 20.10
N GLY A 309 -16.21 2.88 19.68
CA GLY A 309 -16.98 3.79 20.52
C GLY A 309 -16.26 5.11 20.88
N ARG A 310 -15.02 5.31 20.38
CA ARG A 310 -14.27 6.55 20.57
C ARG A 310 -13.94 7.29 19.28
N GLU A 311 -14.42 6.78 18.17
CA GLU A 311 -14.07 7.28 16.83
C GLU A 311 -14.43 8.75 16.64
N TYR A 312 -15.61 9.17 17.12
CA TYR A 312 -16.04 10.57 17.05
C TYR A 312 -15.09 11.51 17.80
N ASP A 313 -14.68 11.14 19.01
CA ASP A 313 -13.75 11.93 19.84
C ASP A 313 -12.36 11.98 19.21
N ASP A 314 -11.89 10.86 18.65
CA ASP A 314 -10.62 10.80 17.94
C ASP A 314 -10.61 11.72 16.72
N TYR A 315 -11.62 11.67 15.85
CA TYR A 315 -11.72 12.56 14.69
C TYR A 315 -11.86 14.03 15.10
N LYS A 316 -12.70 14.33 16.09
CA LYS A 316 -12.85 15.69 16.62
C LYS A 316 -11.51 16.26 17.12
N ARG A 317 -10.72 15.43 17.80
CA ARG A 317 -9.38 15.80 18.27
C ARG A 317 -8.43 16.02 17.08
N TRP A 318 -8.38 15.11 16.10
CA TRP A 318 -7.48 15.21 14.96
C TRP A 318 -7.79 16.39 14.05
N ILE A 319 -9.06 16.69 13.81
CA ILE A 319 -9.50 17.89 13.08
C ILE A 319 -8.99 19.17 13.73
N GLY A 320 -8.90 19.20 15.07
CA GLY A 320 -8.29 20.31 15.81
C GLY A 320 -6.76 20.38 15.71
N MET A 321 -6.09 19.32 15.28
CA MET A 321 -4.63 19.20 15.22
C MET A 321 -4.06 19.42 13.81
N ILE A 322 -4.76 18.95 12.76
CA ILE A 322 -4.24 18.90 11.40
C ILE A 322 -5.37 19.13 10.39
N LYS A 323 -5.05 19.65 9.22
CA LYS A 323 -6.01 19.88 8.14
C LYS A 323 -5.77 18.91 6.97
N SER A 324 -6.85 18.55 6.27
CA SER A 324 -6.73 17.85 4.99
C SER A 324 -5.86 18.65 4.01
N GLY A 325 -4.94 17.96 3.33
CA GLY A 325 -3.96 18.56 2.43
C GLY A 325 -2.74 19.18 3.11
N GLN A 326 -2.65 19.18 4.45
CA GLN A 326 -1.50 19.74 5.16
C GLN A 326 -0.26 18.85 4.98
N GLY A 327 0.89 19.49 4.72
CA GLY A 327 2.17 18.86 4.45
C GLY A 327 2.80 19.42 3.18
N ASP A 328 3.58 18.60 2.50
CA ASP A 328 4.22 18.93 1.23
C ASP A 328 4.08 17.78 0.19
N ASP A 329 4.82 17.87 -0.90
CA ASP A 329 4.75 16.86 -1.96
C ASP A 329 5.33 15.50 -1.57
N MET A 330 6.12 15.41 -0.49
CA MET A 330 6.73 14.15 -0.03
C MET A 330 5.95 13.50 1.13
N TYR A 331 5.29 14.29 1.97
CA TYR A 331 4.51 13.79 3.09
C TYR A 331 3.32 14.71 3.35
N LYS A 332 2.11 14.20 3.24
CA LYS A 332 0.92 14.99 3.49
C LYS A 332 -0.19 14.18 4.14
N PHE A 333 -1.00 14.89 4.92
CA PHE A 333 -2.22 14.38 5.50
C PHE A 333 -3.36 14.49 4.48
N ILE A 334 -4.11 13.40 4.26
CA ILE A 334 -5.24 13.37 3.32
C ILE A 334 -6.57 13.49 4.05
N GLY A 335 -6.87 12.56 4.98
CA GLY A 335 -8.17 12.52 5.63
C GLY A 335 -8.34 11.34 6.59
N GLY A 336 -9.57 10.90 6.77
CA GLY A 336 -9.92 9.74 7.59
C GLY A 336 -9.92 8.41 6.83
N GLY A 337 -9.74 7.30 7.54
CA GLY A 337 -9.91 5.94 7.01
C GLY A 337 -8.68 5.05 7.20
N GLU A 338 -8.69 3.81 6.76
CA GLU A 338 -9.72 3.14 5.92
C GLU A 338 -11.01 2.74 6.67
N ASN A 339 -10.98 2.69 7.97
CA ASN A 339 -12.17 2.43 8.77
C ASN A 339 -12.52 3.68 9.57
N ILE A 340 -13.68 4.26 9.29
CA ILE A 340 -14.15 5.47 9.97
C ILE A 340 -14.83 5.14 11.29
N ALA A 341 -15.56 4.03 11.33
CA ALA A 341 -16.22 3.52 12.52
C ALA A 341 -16.17 1.99 12.54
N TRP A 342 -15.84 1.39 13.66
CA TRP A 342 -15.77 -0.06 13.79
C TRP A 342 -17.08 -0.76 13.46
N ALA A 343 -18.23 -0.10 13.71
CA ALA A 343 -19.53 -0.59 13.31
C ALA A 343 -19.74 -0.67 11.79
N ALA A 344 -18.93 0.02 11.01
CA ALA A 344 -18.99 0.10 9.54
C ALA A 344 -17.99 -0.85 8.83
N TYR A 345 -17.28 -1.69 9.55
CA TYR A 345 -16.26 -2.57 9.00
C TYR A 345 -16.83 -3.92 8.55
N ASP A 346 -16.66 -4.27 7.30
CA ASP A 346 -17.21 -5.49 6.68
C ASP A 346 -16.17 -6.59 6.44
N TYR A 347 -15.42 -6.97 7.41
CA TYR A 347 -14.38 -8.01 7.40
C TYR A 347 -14.37 -8.92 6.15
N GLU A 348 -13.30 -8.86 5.34
CA GLU A 348 -13.18 -9.54 4.05
C GLU A 348 -12.50 -10.92 4.16
N ILE A 349 -13.25 -11.95 4.43
CA ILE A 349 -12.72 -13.32 4.34
C ILE A 349 -13.60 -14.09 3.37
N PHE A 350 -13.14 -14.26 2.13
CA PHE A 350 -13.95 -14.86 1.08
C PHE A 350 -14.31 -16.33 1.33
N ALA A 351 -13.53 -17.04 2.14
CA ALA A 351 -13.83 -18.39 2.59
C ALA A 351 -14.94 -18.48 3.66
N GLN A 352 -15.40 -17.35 4.21
CA GLN A 352 -16.42 -17.30 5.26
C GLN A 352 -17.71 -16.65 4.78
N GLU A 353 -18.75 -16.69 5.64
CA GLU A 353 -20.00 -15.96 5.37
C GLU A 353 -19.75 -14.47 5.35
N ARG A 354 -20.47 -13.77 4.44
CA ARG A 354 -20.42 -12.31 4.38
C ARG A 354 -20.84 -11.76 5.74
N PRO A 355 -19.99 -10.95 6.38
CA PRO A 355 -20.35 -10.34 7.64
C PRO A 355 -21.44 -9.30 7.41
N ASN A 356 -22.37 -9.22 8.35
CA ASN A 356 -23.28 -8.08 8.42
C ASN A 356 -22.61 -6.95 9.19
N LEU A 357 -22.79 -5.71 8.75
CA LEU A 357 -22.47 -4.54 9.56
C LEU A 357 -23.25 -4.57 10.86
N GLU A 358 -22.75 -3.91 11.89
CA GLU A 358 -23.48 -3.84 13.17
C GLU A 358 -24.83 -3.16 13.00
N LYS A 359 -25.84 -3.64 13.75
CA LYS A 359 -27.23 -3.15 13.62
C LYS A 359 -27.36 -1.64 13.88
N ASN A 360 -26.48 -1.09 14.70
CA ASN A 360 -26.43 0.33 15.06
C ASN A 360 -25.46 1.15 14.19
N VAL A 361 -24.98 0.60 13.06
CA VAL A 361 -24.00 1.28 12.20
C VAL A 361 -24.45 2.69 11.80
N LYS A 362 -25.71 2.87 11.47
CA LYS A 362 -26.26 4.18 11.09
C LYS A 362 -26.20 5.19 12.24
N GLU A 363 -26.54 4.76 13.44
CA GLU A 363 -26.49 5.62 14.64
C GLU A 363 -25.08 6.01 15.02
N VAL A 364 -24.12 5.10 14.92
CA VAL A 364 -22.72 5.31 15.29
C VAL A 364 -21.97 6.11 14.22
N ALA A 365 -22.11 5.73 12.95
CA ALA A 365 -21.26 6.25 11.88
C ALA A 365 -21.75 7.59 11.32
N THR A 366 -23.08 7.85 11.25
CA THR A 366 -23.61 9.09 10.68
C THR A 366 -23.05 10.37 11.35
N PRO A 367 -22.99 10.48 12.67
CA PRO A 367 -22.40 11.67 13.31
C PRO A 367 -20.93 11.88 12.95
N ILE A 368 -20.17 10.79 12.76
CA ILE A 368 -18.75 10.86 12.43
C ILE A 368 -18.58 11.37 10.99
N TYR A 369 -19.32 10.82 10.02
CA TYR A 369 -19.26 11.29 8.63
C TYR A 369 -19.74 12.74 8.48
N LYS A 370 -20.75 13.17 9.26
CA LYS A 370 -21.18 14.58 9.31
C LYS A 370 -20.05 15.47 9.81
N LEU A 371 -19.40 15.09 10.92
CA LEU A 371 -18.24 15.81 11.46
C LEU A 371 -17.11 15.97 10.43
N LEU A 372 -16.78 14.90 9.72
CA LEU A 372 -15.75 14.94 8.66
C LEU A 372 -16.17 15.86 7.51
N ALA A 373 -17.41 15.74 7.05
CA ALA A 373 -17.93 16.55 5.94
C ALA A 373 -17.97 18.05 6.30
N GLU A 374 -18.46 18.43 7.48
CA GLU A 374 -18.50 19.80 7.99
C GLU A 374 -17.12 20.47 8.08
N ASN A 375 -16.06 19.65 8.25
CA ASN A 375 -14.67 20.12 8.32
C ASN A 375 -13.90 19.93 7.01
N ASN A 376 -14.59 19.56 5.92
CA ASN A 376 -14.00 19.27 4.60
C ASN A 376 -12.87 18.22 4.67
N TRP A 377 -13.03 17.21 5.51
CA TRP A 377 -12.15 16.07 5.61
C TRP A 377 -12.66 14.94 4.72
N PRO A 378 -12.00 14.62 3.60
CA PRO A 378 -12.32 13.44 2.82
C PRO A 378 -12.02 12.19 3.66
N TRP A 379 -12.69 11.10 3.30
CA TRP A 379 -12.43 9.81 3.92
C TRP A 379 -12.32 8.71 2.90
N ARG A 380 -11.67 7.67 3.31
CA ARG A 380 -11.68 6.36 2.65
C ARG A 380 -12.38 5.36 3.56
N GLN A 381 -13.11 4.44 2.99
CA GLN A 381 -13.83 3.43 3.74
C GLN A 381 -13.65 2.06 3.12
N HIS A 382 -13.20 1.10 3.95
CA HIS A 382 -13.15 -0.32 3.64
C HIS A 382 -14.56 -0.84 3.37
N ILE A 383 -14.85 -1.26 2.15
CA ILE A 383 -16.13 -1.85 1.74
C ILE A 383 -15.87 -2.91 0.68
N THR A 384 -16.00 -4.19 1.07
CA THR A 384 -15.83 -5.36 0.21
C THR A 384 -17.12 -5.72 -0.51
N TYR A 385 -18.22 -5.75 0.27
CA TYR A 385 -19.47 -6.36 -0.14
C TYR A 385 -20.53 -5.34 -0.53
N ASN A 386 -21.33 -5.70 -1.54
CA ASN A 386 -22.40 -4.85 -2.05
C ASN A 386 -23.41 -4.47 -0.97
N GLU A 387 -23.74 -5.41 -0.08
CA GLU A 387 -24.72 -5.21 1.01
C GLU A 387 -24.22 -4.14 2.00
N SER A 388 -22.93 -4.15 2.32
CA SER A 388 -22.30 -3.13 3.15
C SER A 388 -22.30 -1.77 2.45
N ALA A 389 -22.00 -1.76 1.14
CA ALA A 389 -22.02 -0.55 0.33
C ALA A 389 -23.40 0.10 0.30
N GLU A 390 -24.47 -0.67 0.12
CA GLU A 390 -25.83 -0.13 0.09
C GLU A 390 -26.19 0.60 1.39
N ILE A 391 -25.83 0.02 2.55
CA ILE A 391 -26.08 0.64 3.86
C ILE A 391 -25.25 1.93 4.04
N LEU A 392 -23.96 1.88 3.70
CA LEU A 392 -23.08 3.03 3.88
C LEU A 392 -23.37 4.16 2.88
N LEU A 393 -23.78 3.83 1.66
CA LEU A 393 -24.20 4.83 0.67
C LEU A 393 -25.48 5.57 1.10
N ASP A 394 -26.40 4.91 1.81
CA ASP A 394 -27.57 5.60 2.41
C ASP A 394 -27.10 6.70 3.39
N ILE A 395 -26.09 6.40 4.21
CA ILE A 395 -25.50 7.37 5.14
C ILE A 395 -24.80 8.49 4.35
N TYR A 396 -24.03 8.16 3.32
CA TYR A 396 -23.28 9.15 2.52
C TYR A 396 -24.21 10.08 1.76
N GLU A 397 -25.32 9.58 1.23
CA GLU A 397 -26.35 10.40 0.57
C GLU A 397 -27.02 11.35 1.56
N GLU A 398 -27.30 10.91 2.81
CA GLU A 398 -27.80 11.76 3.89
C GLU A 398 -26.79 12.87 4.24
N VAL A 399 -25.51 12.52 4.40
CA VAL A 399 -24.44 13.48 4.70
C VAL A 399 -24.26 14.48 3.56
N ALA A 400 -24.25 14.02 2.31
CA ALA A 400 -24.16 14.87 1.13
C ALA A 400 -25.33 15.86 1.03
N ALA A 401 -26.56 15.41 1.31
CA ALA A 401 -27.74 16.28 1.31
C ALA A 401 -27.62 17.43 2.33
N GLY A 402 -27.03 17.18 3.50
CA GLY A 402 -26.72 18.20 4.51
C GLY A 402 -25.59 19.16 4.07
N GLY A 403 -24.69 18.72 3.18
CA GLY A 403 -23.54 19.48 2.65
C GLY A 403 -23.78 20.12 1.27
N GLY A 404 -25.03 20.38 0.88
CA GLY A 404 -25.34 21.00 -0.42
C GLY A 404 -25.27 20.03 -1.60
N GLY A 405 -25.45 18.73 -1.35
CA GLY A 405 -25.50 17.65 -2.33
C GLY A 405 -24.15 17.01 -2.67
N LYS A 406 -23.07 17.36 -1.94
CA LYS A 406 -21.73 16.86 -2.22
C LYS A 406 -21.03 16.37 -0.96
N LEU A 407 -20.17 15.36 -1.12
CA LEU A 407 -19.20 14.94 -0.13
C LEU A 407 -17.89 15.76 -0.27
N PRO A 408 -17.02 15.77 0.74
CA PRO A 408 -15.67 16.32 0.61
C PRO A 408 -14.94 15.72 -0.59
N LYS A 409 -14.32 16.58 -1.41
CA LYS A 409 -13.61 16.13 -2.60
C LYS A 409 -12.47 15.19 -2.23
N GLY A 410 -12.36 14.06 -2.91
CA GLY A 410 -11.37 13.02 -2.61
C GLY A 410 -11.88 11.98 -1.61
N THR A 411 -13.18 11.91 -1.33
CA THR A 411 -13.80 10.79 -0.61
C THR A 411 -13.91 9.57 -1.53
N PHE A 412 -13.57 8.39 -1.04
CA PHE A 412 -13.56 7.17 -1.83
C PHE A 412 -13.80 5.89 -1.04
N ILE A 413 -14.00 4.81 -1.75
CA ILE A 413 -14.17 3.46 -1.23
C ILE A 413 -12.93 2.65 -1.57
N ASP A 414 -12.48 1.85 -0.62
CA ASP A 414 -11.48 0.82 -0.82
C ASP A 414 -12.15 -0.51 -1.17
N HIS A 415 -11.54 -1.24 -2.11
CA HIS A 415 -11.89 -2.60 -2.51
C HIS A 415 -13.02 -2.70 -3.53
N GLY A 416 -14.28 -2.75 -3.10
CA GLY A 416 -15.43 -2.79 -3.99
C GLY A 416 -15.59 -4.07 -4.80
N GLU A 417 -15.16 -5.23 -4.25
CA GLU A 417 -15.09 -6.48 -5.01
C GLU A 417 -16.43 -6.93 -5.57
N THR A 418 -17.51 -6.84 -4.79
CA THR A 418 -18.78 -7.45 -5.20
C THR A 418 -19.87 -6.44 -5.59
N PHE A 419 -19.48 -5.23 -5.99
CA PHE A 419 -20.43 -4.14 -6.24
C PHE A 419 -21.33 -4.38 -7.45
N SER A 420 -22.62 -4.13 -7.24
CA SER A 420 -23.63 -4.14 -8.29
C SER A 420 -23.57 -2.87 -9.14
N GLU A 421 -24.19 -2.92 -10.32
CA GLU A 421 -24.30 -1.75 -11.20
C GLU A 421 -24.99 -0.56 -10.51
N ARG A 422 -26.08 -0.82 -9.79
CA ARG A 422 -26.80 0.19 -9.00
C ARG A 422 -25.90 0.86 -7.95
N THR A 423 -25.07 0.07 -7.28
CA THR A 423 -24.10 0.58 -6.30
C THR A 423 -23.08 1.49 -6.97
N LEU A 424 -22.54 1.09 -8.13
CA LEU A 424 -21.61 1.91 -8.91
C LEU A 424 -22.27 3.21 -9.41
N GLU A 425 -23.53 3.19 -9.82
CA GLU A 425 -24.29 4.40 -10.20
C GLU A 425 -24.39 5.40 -9.03
N ARG A 426 -24.66 4.92 -7.81
CA ARG A 426 -24.70 5.75 -6.61
C ARG A 426 -23.33 6.36 -6.31
N ILE A 427 -22.26 5.56 -6.38
CA ILE A 427 -20.88 6.02 -6.19
C ILE A 427 -20.52 7.10 -7.21
N ALA A 428 -20.82 6.89 -8.49
CA ALA A 428 -20.57 7.86 -9.55
C ALA A 428 -21.35 9.17 -9.31
N LYS A 429 -22.61 9.09 -8.88
CA LYS A 429 -23.45 10.27 -8.56
C LYS A 429 -22.88 11.07 -7.37
N LEU A 430 -22.27 10.42 -6.41
CA LEU A 430 -21.60 11.07 -5.27
C LEU A 430 -20.19 11.60 -5.62
N GLU A 431 -19.73 11.45 -6.84
CA GLU A 431 -18.39 11.85 -7.31
C GLU A 431 -17.25 11.17 -6.52
N MET A 432 -17.47 9.94 -6.00
CA MET A 432 -16.51 9.17 -5.24
C MET A 432 -15.59 8.36 -6.16
N GLY A 433 -14.40 8.01 -5.66
CA GLY A 433 -13.48 7.06 -6.30
C GLY A 433 -13.58 5.65 -5.71
N ILE A 434 -12.94 4.69 -6.39
CA ILE A 434 -12.74 3.33 -5.90
C ILE A 434 -11.26 2.95 -6.05
N ALA A 435 -10.59 2.65 -4.94
CA ALA A 435 -9.25 2.08 -4.93
C ALA A 435 -9.37 0.55 -4.94
N VAL A 436 -8.97 -0.09 -6.05
CA VAL A 436 -9.06 -1.55 -6.20
C VAL A 436 -7.74 -2.22 -5.88
N GLN A 437 -7.79 -3.36 -5.18
CA GLN A 437 -6.62 -4.13 -4.78
C GLN A 437 -6.71 -5.55 -5.32
N ASN A 438 -5.54 -6.19 -5.49
CA ASN A 438 -5.45 -7.53 -6.05
C ASN A 438 -5.61 -8.66 -5.04
N ARG A 439 -6.15 -8.39 -3.84
CA ARG A 439 -6.33 -9.42 -2.80
C ARG A 439 -7.23 -10.58 -3.23
N ILE A 440 -8.25 -10.32 -4.08
CA ILE A 440 -9.09 -11.38 -4.64
C ILE A 440 -8.27 -12.37 -5.50
N ALA A 441 -7.19 -11.92 -6.13
CA ALA A 441 -6.30 -12.79 -6.89
C ALA A 441 -5.50 -13.78 -6.01
N TYR A 442 -5.44 -13.53 -4.69
CA TYR A 442 -4.81 -14.41 -3.70
C TYR A 442 -5.80 -15.40 -3.07
N GLN A 443 -7.11 -15.21 -3.28
CA GLN A 443 -8.20 -15.97 -2.68
C GLN A 443 -9.24 -16.41 -3.72
N ALA A 444 -8.80 -16.58 -4.96
CA ALA A 444 -9.73 -16.90 -6.06
C ALA A 444 -10.38 -18.28 -5.91
N GLU A 445 -9.65 -19.27 -5.40
CA GLU A 445 -10.18 -20.61 -5.16
C GLU A 445 -11.20 -20.61 -4.02
N ASP A 446 -10.89 -19.96 -2.89
CA ASP A 446 -11.80 -19.81 -1.76
C ASP A 446 -13.10 -19.10 -2.17
N PHE A 447 -12.97 -18.05 -3.00
CA PHE A 447 -14.12 -17.33 -3.54
C PHE A 447 -15.00 -18.20 -4.46
N VAL A 448 -14.35 -18.93 -5.36
CA VAL A 448 -15.09 -19.83 -6.31
C VAL A 448 -15.77 -20.99 -5.58
N GLU A 449 -15.12 -21.57 -4.59
CA GLU A 449 -15.73 -22.61 -3.77
C GLU A 449 -17.02 -22.13 -3.14
N ARG A 450 -17.07 -20.88 -2.68
CA ARG A 450 -18.22 -20.32 -1.98
C ARG A 450 -19.28 -19.71 -2.89
N TYR A 451 -18.87 -18.94 -3.90
CA TYR A 451 -19.79 -18.12 -4.71
C TYR A 451 -19.91 -18.59 -6.16
N GLY A 452 -19.07 -19.52 -6.58
CA GLY A 452 -19.02 -20.06 -7.93
C GLY A 452 -18.19 -19.18 -8.90
N PRO A 453 -17.78 -19.76 -10.05
CA PRO A 453 -16.91 -19.08 -11.01
C PRO A 453 -17.58 -17.90 -11.71
N ALA A 454 -18.91 -17.92 -11.88
CA ALA A 454 -19.62 -16.83 -12.53
C ALA A 454 -19.59 -15.54 -11.69
N ALA A 455 -19.62 -15.65 -10.36
CA ALA A 455 -19.48 -14.49 -9.48
C ALA A 455 -18.07 -13.89 -9.54
N LEU A 456 -17.04 -14.73 -9.72
CA LEU A 456 -15.64 -14.28 -9.80
C LEU A 456 -15.38 -13.42 -11.06
N ALA A 457 -16.04 -13.71 -12.18
CA ALA A 457 -15.81 -13.04 -13.47
C ALA A 457 -15.97 -11.51 -13.44
N GLN A 458 -16.72 -10.98 -12.48
CA GLN A 458 -16.99 -9.55 -12.30
C GLN A 458 -16.59 -9.07 -10.88
N THR A 459 -15.57 -9.65 -10.30
CA THR A 459 -15.15 -9.37 -8.92
C THR A 459 -13.67 -8.94 -8.87
N PRO A 460 -13.39 -7.61 -8.76
CA PRO A 460 -14.28 -6.45 -8.94
C PRO A 460 -14.60 -6.14 -10.41
N PRO A 461 -15.69 -5.39 -10.73
CA PRO A 461 -16.10 -5.07 -12.10
C PRO A 461 -15.36 -3.83 -12.65
N ILE A 462 -14.04 -3.93 -12.83
CA ILE A 462 -13.13 -2.79 -13.09
C ILE A 462 -13.48 -2.04 -14.36
N LYS A 463 -13.66 -2.75 -15.49
CA LYS A 463 -14.03 -2.09 -16.75
C LYS A 463 -15.39 -1.37 -16.67
N LYS A 464 -16.32 -1.88 -15.88
CA LYS A 464 -17.60 -1.21 -15.65
C LYS A 464 -17.42 0.08 -14.86
N MET A 465 -16.60 0.06 -13.79
CA MET A 465 -16.25 1.25 -13.01
C MET A 465 -15.65 2.34 -13.92
N LEU A 466 -14.67 1.98 -14.75
CA LEU A 466 -14.02 2.90 -15.69
C LEU A 466 -15.01 3.46 -16.74
N LYS A 467 -15.90 2.62 -17.28
CA LYS A 467 -16.94 3.04 -18.23
C LYS A 467 -17.91 4.05 -17.65
N MET A 468 -18.21 3.96 -16.36
CA MET A 468 -19.09 4.88 -15.65
C MET A 468 -18.38 6.18 -15.23
N GLY A 469 -17.09 6.33 -15.56
CA GLY A 469 -16.30 7.52 -15.25
C GLY A 469 -15.91 7.64 -13.78
N ILE A 470 -16.03 6.57 -13.01
CA ILE A 470 -15.57 6.52 -11.61
C ILE A 470 -14.04 6.59 -11.61
N PRO A 471 -13.41 7.47 -10.80
CA PRO A 471 -11.97 7.43 -10.58
C PRO A 471 -11.56 6.08 -9.98
N VAL A 472 -10.69 5.33 -10.68
CA VAL A 472 -10.20 4.02 -10.21
C VAL A 472 -8.68 4.08 -10.09
N GLY A 473 -8.16 3.65 -8.95
CA GLY A 473 -6.73 3.48 -8.70
C GLY A 473 -6.36 2.04 -8.41
N GLY A 474 -5.16 1.61 -8.82
CA GLY A 474 -4.59 0.32 -8.45
C GLY A 474 -3.83 0.43 -7.13
N GLY A 475 -4.01 -0.53 -6.25
CA GLY A 475 -3.31 -0.63 -4.98
C GLY A 475 -3.02 -2.08 -4.60
N THR A 476 -2.20 -2.27 -3.57
CA THR A 476 -1.83 -3.61 -3.10
C THR A 476 -2.65 -4.08 -1.90
N ASP A 477 -3.01 -3.19 -1.00
CA ASP A 477 -3.46 -3.55 0.36
C ASP A 477 -2.39 -4.38 1.12
N ALA A 478 -1.12 -4.11 0.75
CA ALA A 478 0.00 -4.83 1.33
C ALA A 478 0.23 -4.39 2.80
N THR A 479 0.78 -5.25 3.59
CA THR A 479 1.53 -6.48 3.29
C THR A 479 0.86 -7.75 3.80
N ARG A 480 -0.38 -7.66 4.30
CA ARG A 480 -1.04 -8.79 4.99
C ARG A 480 -1.88 -9.64 4.05
N VAL A 481 -2.60 -9.02 3.12
CA VAL A 481 -3.55 -9.70 2.22
C VAL A 481 -3.02 -9.88 0.81
N SER A 482 -1.94 -9.19 0.46
CA SER A 482 -1.24 -9.35 -0.82
C SER A 482 0.22 -8.90 -0.71
N SER A 483 1.01 -9.17 -1.75
CA SER A 483 2.37 -8.66 -1.88
C SER A 483 2.38 -7.16 -2.16
N TYR A 484 3.39 -6.46 -1.65
CA TYR A 484 3.66 -5.06 -1.98
C TYR A 484 4.28 -4.89 -3.39
N ASN A 485 4.48 -5.97 -4.15
CA ASN A 485 4.97 -5.89 -5.51
C ASN A 485 3.83 -5.47 -6.48
N PRO A 486 3.85 -4.25 -7.05
CA PRO A 486 2.79 -3.75 -7.93
C PRO A 486 2.64 -4.57 -9.21
N TRP A 487 3.70 -5.27 -9.62
CA TRP A 487 3.71 -6.03 -10.85
C TRP A 487 2.85 -7.30 -10.79
N TYR A 488 2.56 -7.83 -9.60
CA TYR A 488 1.54 -8.87 -9.43
C TYR A 488 0.13 -8.32 -9.69
N SER A 489 -0.16 -7.10 -9.23
CA SER A 489 -1.43 -6.45 -9.50
C SER A 489 -1.56 -6.07 -10.99
N ILE A 490 -0.51 -5.50 -11.60
CA ILE A 490 -0.50 -5.18 -13.04
C ILE A 490 -0.69 -6.45 -13.89
N HIS A 491 -0.04 -7.56 -13.50
CA HIS A 491 -0.26 -8.86 -14.15
C HIS A 491 -1.72 -9.31 -14.04
N TRP A 492 -2.29 -9.32 -12.84
CA TRP A 492 -3.70 -9.66 -12.61
C TRP A 492 -4.65 -8.80 -13.45
N LEU A 493 -4.47 -7.47 -13.46
CA LEU A 493 -5.28 -6.55 -14.25
C LEU A 493 -5.19 -6.81 -15.76
N ALA A 494 -4.00 -7.15 -16.28
CA ALA A 494 -3.73 -7.31 -17.70
C ALA A 494 -4.01 -8.72 -18.24
N THR A 495 -4.11 -9.74 -17.37
CA THR A 495 -4.33 -11.13 -17.76
C THR A 495 -5.63 -11.72 -17.23
N GLY A 496 -6.16 -11.13 -16.17
CA GLY A 496 -7.30 -11.70 -15.44
C GLY A 496 -6.95 -12.97 -14.68
N GLN A 497 -5.67 -13.24 -14.37
CA GLN A 497 -5.23 -14.46 -13.70
C GLN A 497 -4.98 -14.24 -12.21
N SER A 498 -5.40 -15.23 -11.40
CA SER A 498 -5.07 -15.29 -9.98
C SER A 498 -3.61 -15.65 -9.73
N ARG A 499 -3.15 -15.54 -8.48
CA ARG A 499 -1.82 -16.02 -8.05
C ARG A 499 -1.65 -17.54 -8.23
N GLY A 500 -2.75 -18.28 -8.15
CA GLY A 500 -2.78 -19.73 -8.40
C GLY A 500 -2.84 -20.12 -9.86
N GLY A 501 -2.95 -19.14 -10.79
CA GLY A 501 -3.03 -19.38 -12.24
C GLY A 501 -4.46 -19.61 -12.75
N ARG A 502 -5.51 -19.40 -11.91
CA ARG A 502 -6.90 -19.47 -12.36
C ARG A 502 -7.24 -18.27 -13.24
N GLN A 503 -7.85 -18.52 -14.42
CA GLN A 503 -8.47 -17.46 -15.20
C GLN A 503 -9.73 -16.96 -14.48
N MET A 504 -9.70 -15.71 -14.03
CA MET A 504 -10.79 -15.07 -13.28
C MET A 504 -11.73 -14.31 -14.21
N TYR A 505 -11.19 -13.60 -15.19
CA TYR A 505 -11.93 -12.66 -16.06
C TYR A 505 -11.90 -13.10 -17.52
N GLY A 506 -12.96 -12.75 -18.27
CA GLY A 506 -12.97 -12.66 -19.70
C GLY A 506 -12.55 -11.27 -20.22
N ASP A 507 -12.55 -11.09 -21.53
CA ASP A 507 -12.13 -9.86 -22.21
C ASP A 507 -12.95 -8.62 -21.78
N ASP A 508 -14.14 -8.85 -21.26
CA ASP A 508 -15.05 -7.81 -20.76
C ASP A 508 -14.57 -7.15 -19.45
N ASN A 509 -13.61 -7.77 -18.73
CA ASN A 509 -13.04 -7.22 -17.50
C ASN A 509 -11.50 -7.24 -17.45
N ILE A 510 -10.80 -7.76 -18.47
CA ILE A 510 -9.34 -7.70 -18.62
C ILE A 510 -8.93 -6.34 -19.18
N LEU A 511 -7.94 -5.68 -18.57
CA LEU A 511 -7.39 -4.41 -19.04
C LEU A 511 -6.23 -4.65 -20.02
N THR A 512 -5.99 -3.69 -20.91
CA THR A 512 -4.70 -3.62 -21.60
C THR A 512 -3.58 -3.29 -20.60
N ARG A 513 -2.33 -3.60 -20.94
CA ARG A 513 -1.16 -3.27 -20.08
C ARG A 513 -1.05 -1.77 -19.82
N GLU A 514 -1.37 -0.94 -20.82
CA GLU A 514 -1.39 0.52 -20.65
C GLU A 514 -2.47 0.95 -19.67
N GLU A 515 -3.68 0.41 -19.78
CA GLU A 515 -4.77 0.70 -18.83
C GLU A 515 -4.41 0.25 -17.42
N ALA A 516 -3.79 -0.94 -17.25
CA ALA A 516 -3.32 -1.42 -15.95
C ALA A 516 -2.26 -0.48 -15.35
N ILE A 517 -1.26 -0.05 -16.14
CA ILE A 517 -0.25 0.92 -15.70
C ILE A 517 -0.90 2.28 -15.42
N ARG A 518 -1.90 2.70 -16.18
CA ARG A 518 -2.66 3.94 -15.95
C ARG A 518 -3.35 3.94 -14.59
N LEU A 519 -3.91 2.81 -14.15
CA LEU A 519 -4.49 2.70 -12.80
C LEU A 519 -3.43 2.92 -11.73
N TRP A 520 -2.22 2.40 -11.94
CA TRP A 520 -1.08 2.50 -11.03
C TRP A 520 -0.29 3.82 -11.12
N THR A 521 -0.70 4.74 -11.98
CA THR A 521 -0.03 6.03 -12.19
C THR A 521 -1.04 7.19 -12.06
N VAL A 522 -1.65 7.61 -13.16
CA VAL A 522 -2.65 8.72 -13.18
C VAL A 522 -3.88 8.38 -12.34
N GLY A 523 -4.40 7.14 -12.44
CA GLY A 523 -5.56 6.70 -11.65
C GLY A 523 -5.30 6.84 -10.16
N SER A 524 -4.21 6.26 -9.68
CA SER A 524 -3.85 6.30 -8.26
C SER A 524 -3.49 7.70 -7.75
N SER A 525 -3.06 8.63 -8.61
CA SER A 525 -2.75 10.01 -8.19
C SER A 525 -3.98 10.78 -7.68
N TRP A 526 -5.18 10.37 -8.09
CA TRP A 526 -6.43 10.95 -7.63
C TRP A 526 -6.63 10.78 -6.12
N PHE A 527 -6.23 9.63 -5.57
CA PHE A 527 -6.45 9.21 -4.17
C PHE A 527 -5.56 9.96 -3.17
N THR A 528 -4.56 10.67 -3.66
CA THR A 528 -3.73 11.59 -2.86
C THR A 528 -3.98 13.06 -3.19
N GLY A 529 -5.02 13.36 -3.99
CA GLY A 529 -5.34 14.73 -4.41
C GLY A 529 -4.35 15.32 -5.43
N ASP A 530 -3.56 14.48 -6.10
CA ASP A 530 -2.50 14.90 -7.03
C ASP A 530 -2.85 14.67 -8.51
N MET A 531 -4.12 14.42 -8.82
CA MET A 531 -4.55 14.26 -10.22
C MET A 531 -4.14 15.48 -11.06
N GLY A 532 -3.44 15.24 -12.16
CA GLY A 532 -2.90 16.29 -13.03
C GLY A 532 -1.58 16.90 -12.55
N ARG A 533 -1.10 16.56 -11.34
CA ARG A 533 0.19 17.00 -10.81
C ARG A 533 1.28 15.92 -10.92
N LYS A 534 0.90 14.64 -10.91
CA LYS A 534 1.79 13.49 -11.07
C LYS A 534 1.10 12.33 -11.78
N GLY A 535 1.85 11.31 -12.14
CA GLY A 535 1.34 10.06 -12.73
C GLY A 535 1.46 9.99 -14.25
N ALA A 536 1.87 11.07 -14.92
CA ALA A 536 2.20 11.05 -16.34
C ALA A 536 3.58 11.71 -16.58
N ILE A 537 4.31 11.23 -17.58
CA ILE A 537 5.49 11.95 -18.09
C ILE A 537 4.98 13.06 -19.00
N GLN A 538 4.68 14.20 -18.38
CA GLN A 538 4.04 15.34 -19.00
C GLN A 538 4.63 16.64 -18.44
N GLU A 539 4.88 17.62 -19.34
CA GLU A 539 5.36 18.93 -18.94
C GLU A 539 4.50 19.57 -17.85
N GLY A 540 5.14 20.09 -16.82
CA GLY A 540 4.51 20.70 -15.65
C GLY A 540 4.03 19.72 -14.57
N GLN A 541 4.26 18.39 -14.72
CA GLN A 541 4.03 17.42 -13.65
C GLN A 541 5.31 17.11 -12.88
N LEU A 542 5.17 16.63 -11.65
CA LEU A 542 6.25 16.14 -10.81
C LEU A 542 7.03 15.03 -11.55
N ALA A 543 8.34 15.17 -11.59
CA ALA A 543 9.20 14.30 -12.37
C ALA A 543 9.52 12.97 -11.65
N ASP A 544 8.47 12.17 -11.48
CA ASP A 544 8.54 10.82 -10.93
C ASP A 544 8.51 9.82 -12.10
N PHE A 545 9.60 9.04 -12.25
CA PHE A 545 9.70 8.07 -13.35
C PHE A 545 10.55 6.86 -12.96
N THR A 546 10.41 5.78 -13.73
CA THR A 546 11.22 4.57 -13.60
C THR A 546 11.68 4.05 -14.95
N ILE A 547 12.96 3.65 -15.03
CA ILE A 547 13.56 2.91 -16.16
C ILE A 547 13.48 1.43 -15.79
N LEU A 548 12.79 0.61 -16.59
CA LEU A 548 12.52 -0.78 -16.29
C LEU A 548 13.63 -1.72 -16.79
N ASN A 549 13.77 -2.87 -16.13
CA ASN A 549 14.68 -3.95 -16.50
C ASN A 549 14.28 -4.63 -17.82
N GLN A 550 13.00 -4.57 -18.16
CA GLN A 550 12.42 -5.19 -19.36
C GLN A 550 11.31 -4.31 -19.95
N ASP A 551 10.97 -4.57 -21.22
CA ASP A 551 9.85 -3.88 -21.87
C ASP A 551 8.52 -4.50 -21.48
N VAL A 552 7.92 -3.99 -20.39
CA VAL A 552 6.65 -4.52 -19.86
C VAL A 552 5.50 -4.45 -20.86
N MET A 553 5.60 -3.64 -21.91
CA MET A 553 4.59 -3.55 -22.97
C MET A 553 4.69 -4.73 -23.98
N GLU A 554 5.84 -5.40 -24.07
CA GLU A 554 6.16 -6.39 -25.10
C GLU A 554 6.48 -7.79 -24.54
N VAL A 555 6.96 -7.89 -23.28
CA VAL A 555 7.33 -9.21 -22.68
C VAL A 555 6.12 -10.16 -22.59
N PRO A 556 6.34 -11.49 -22.60
CA PRO A 556 5.29 -12.46 -22.28
C PRO A 556 4.63 -12.15 -20.93
N ASP A 557 3.32 -12.39 -20.82
CA ASP A 557 2.54 -12.07 -19.60
C ASP A 557 3.14 -12.68 -18.33
N ALA A 558 3.62 -13.91 -18.39
CA ALA A 558 4.25 -14.61 -17.27
C ALA A 558 5.53 -13.89 -16.72
N LEU A 559 6.12 -12.97 -17.49
CA LEU A 559 7.28 -12.20 -17.05
C LEU A 559 6.91 -10.85 -16.44
N ILE A 560 5.67 -10.38 -16.57
CA ILE A 560 5.23 -9.11 -15.95
C ILE A 560 5.57 -9.07 -14.44
N PRO A 561 5.31 -10.13 -13.63
CA PRO A 561 5.66 -10.14 -12.22
C PRO A 561 7.15 -9.99 -11.88
N ARG A 562 8.03 -10.22 -12.85
CA ARG A 562 9.50 -10.07 -12.71
C ARG A 562 10.02 -8.69 -13.11
N THR A 563 9.11 -7.78 -13.46
CA THR A 563 9.48 -6.40 -13.78
C THR A 563 9.97 -5.70 -12.51
N HIS A 564 11.03 -4.93 -12.65
CA HIS A 564 11.57 -4.07 -11.59
C HIS A 564 12.29 -2.88 -12.21
N SER A 565 12.66 -1.92 -11.39
CA SER A 565 13.34 -0.71 -11.83
C SER A 565 14.85 -0.87 -11.89
N LYS A 566 15.46 -0.42 -12.98
CA LYS A 566 16.90 -0.19 -13.09
C LYS A 566 17.31 1.19 -12.58
N LEU A 567 16.40 2.16 -12.66
CA LEU A 567 16.56 3.49 -12.11
C LEU A 567 15.19 4.07 -11.78
N THR A 568 15.02 4.53 -10.55
CA THR A 568 13.82 5.27 -10.09
C THR A 568 14.22 6.67 -9.66
N ALA A 569 13.41 7.65 -10.07
CA ALA A 569 13.55 9.04 -9.66
C ALA A 569 12.23 9.57 -9.09
N VAL A 570 12.34 10.38 -8.05
CA VAL A 570 11.23 11.09 -7.40
C VAL A 570 11.52 12.58 -7.41
N GLY A 571 10.68 13.37 -8.09
CA GLY A 571 10.95 14.80 -8.32
C GLY A 571 12.30 15.04 -8.99
N GLY A 572 12.67 14.21 -9.96
CA GLY A 572 13.98 14.28 -10.65
C GLY A 572 15.18 13.83 -9.81
N LYS A 573 15.02 13.59 -8.50
CA LYS A 573 16.08 13.04 -7.65
C LYS A 573 16.13 11.53 -7.81
N ILE A 574 17.28 10.99 -8.21
CA ILE A 574 17.47 9.54 -8.35
C ILE A 574 17.52 8.92 -6.95
N VAL A 575 16.60 7.98 -6.68
CA VAL A 575 16.44 7.30 -5.39
C VAL A 575 16.84 5.83 -5.43
N HIS A 576 16.94 5.26 -6.64
CA HIS A 576 17.44 3.90 -6.89
C HIS A 576 18.12 3.85 -8.26
N ALA A 577 19.25 3.16 -8.37
CA ALA A 577 19.88 2.81 -9.63
C ALA A 577 20.83 1.63 -9.43
N TYR A 578 20.94 0.74 -10.44
CA TYR A 578 21.89 -0.38 -10.41
C TYR A 578 22.35 -0.77 -11.82
N ASN A 579 23.32 -1.69 -11.93
CA ASN A 579 23.94 -2.14 -13.17
C ASN A 579 24.46 -0.95 -13.99
N GLU A 580 24.10 -0.83 -15.27
CA GLU A 580 24.54 0.23 -16.18
C GLU A 580 24.23 1.65 -15.69
N PHE A 581 23.29 1.78 -14.74
CA PHE A 581 22.94 3.07 -14.11
C PHE A 581 23.60 3.27 -12.74
N GLN A 582 24.41 2.34 -12.24
CA GLN A 582 25.01 2.36 -10.90
C GLN A 582 25.74 3.68 -10.56
N LYS A 583 26.35 4.32 -11.55
CA LYS A 583 27.03 5.62 -11.36
C LYS A 583 26.11 6.75 -10.89
N PHE A 584 24.80 6.58 -11.03
CA PHE A 584 23.78 7.52 -10.59
C PHE A 584 23.15 7.12 -9.24
N ALA A 585 23.49 5.95 -8.69
CA ALA A 585 22.89 5.44 -7.46
C ALA A 585 23.12 6.40 -6.29
N PRO A 586 22.11 6.55 -5.40
CA PRO A 586 22.33 7.23 -4.14
C PRO A 586 23.33 6.46 -3.26
N PRO A 587 23.88 7.08 -2.20
CA PRO A 587 24.67 6.38 -1.22
C PRO A 587 23.90 5.18 -0.64
N ALA A 588 24.61 4.07 -0.41
CA ALA A 588 24.04 2.88 0.19
C ALA A 588 23.42 3.21 1.56
N LEU A 589 22.32 2.56 1.87
CA LEU A 589 21.73 2.61 3.22
C LEU A 589 22.67 1.92 4.22
N PRO A 590 22.67 2.34 5.50
CA PRO A 590 23.28 1.54 6.56
C PRO A 590 22.70 0.13 6.57
N ASP A 591 23.48 -0.82 7.07
CA ASP A 591 23.04 -2.21 7.18
C ASP A 591 21.73 -2.33 7.97
N VAL A 592 20.89 -3.26 7.57
CA VAL A 592 19.61 -3.51 8.26
C VAL A 592 19.85 -4.03 9.67
N ALA A 593 18.94 -3.77 10.58
CA ALA A 593 19.00 -4.26 11.95
C ALA A 593 17.70 -4.99 12.32
N PRO A 594 17.78 -6.06 13.12
CA PRO A 594 18.98 -6.64 13.71
C PRO A 594 19.87 -7.37 12.69
N ASP A 595 21.08 -7.75 13.10
CA ASP A 595 22.08 -8.45 12.26
C ASP A 595 21.62 -9.83 11.76
N TRP A 596 20.63 -10.42 12.40
CA TRP A 596 19.96 -11.65 11.99
C TRP A 596 18.71 -11.42 11.15
N SER A 597 18.40 -10.18 10.74
CA SER A 597 17.24 -9.86 9.91
C SER A 597 17.16 -10.74 8.65
N PRO A 598 15.97 -11.23 8.28
CA PRO A 598 15.76 -11.97 7.02
C PRO A 598 16.26 -11.21 5.79
N LEU A 599 16.24 -9.88 5.81
CA LEU A 599 16.67 -9.03 4.70
C LEU A 599 18.13 -9.20 4.29
N TYR A 600 18.97 -9.78 5.14
CA TYR A 600 20.36 -10.09 4.76
C TYR A 600 20.46 -11.25 3.77
N ARG A 601 19.47 -12.16 3.73
CA ARG A 601 19.59 -13.44 3.02
C ARG A 601 18.51 -13.67 1.98
N THR A 602 17.27 -13.70 2.43
CA THR A 602 16.15 -14.16 1.61
C THR A 602 15.02 -13.12 1.52
N GLY A 603 15.21 -11.97 2.16
CA GLY A 603 14.11 -11.22 2.72
C GLY A 603 13.32 -10.33 1.78
N ASP A 604 13.78 -9.97 0.57
CA ASP A 604 13.07 -9.00 -0.28
C ASP A 604 13.33 -9.16 -1.78
N PHE A 605 12.60 -8.41 -2.60
CA PHE A 605 12.74 -8.43 -4.05
C PHE A 605 14.10 -7.89 -4.52
N ARG A 606 14.79 -7.05 -3.73
CA ARG A 606 16.16 -6.61 -4.04
C ARG A 606 17.08 -7.82 -4.12
N LYS A 607 17.00 -8.71 -3.14
CA LYS A 607 17.79 -9.95 -3.15
C LYS A 607 17.42 -10.86 -4.30
N LEU A 608 16.13 -10.94 -4.63
CA LEU A 608 15.66 -11.76 -5.73
C LEU A 608 16.08 -11.22 -7.10
N TYR A 609 16.08 -9.91 -7.29
CA TYR A 609 16.26 -9.28 -8.60
C TYR A 609 17.67 -8.72 -8.83
N LEU A 610 18.35 -8.29 -7.77
CA LEU A 610 19.66 -7.63 -7.90
C LEU A 610 20.82 -8.52 -7.48
N GLY A 611 20.55 -9.65 -6.82
CA GLY A 611 21.54 -10.65 -6.39
C GLY A 611 22.15 -10.34 -5.05
#